data_1c48a1e1eb0ea3142675d46586b9b7a8
#
_entry.id   1c48a1e1eb0ea3142675d46586b9b7a8
#
_cell.length_a   1.000
_cell.length_b   1.000
_cell.length_c   1.000
_cell.angle_alpha   90.00
_cell.angle_beta   90.00
_cell.angle_gamma   90.00
#
_symmetry.space_group_name_H-M   'P 1'
#
loop_
_entity.id
_entity.type
_entity.pdbx_description
1 polymer ?
#
loop_
_entity_poly.entity_id
_entity_poly.type
_entity_poly.pdbx_seq_one_letter_code
_entity_poly.pdbx_strand_id
1 'polypeptide(L)'
;MQDSDGIIIILSYPDTIVRPAYWEVLSNFWPKIGIGGQHAVQAGHAALLLIQKGKSEINYFDFGRYITTYGNGRVRSKETDPELEVSVTARFKKKELLNLKEILLWIENHPEKTHGDGRLVASIHEEIDYNKAKTFIHQLIDEKEIPYGAFIKKGTNCARFVTDAIIASSTNKKIGIQLKKSNLLTPSPIGNVIKANTNNTVYNVFKQEITNYTNRSIVREYKASFFNRFEGEPNLKGTEQPNLDVFRLKDGTWLGGIGSGAWFKIEEKINSKTYKISRHNSDGEKDFEGLFLIDKPHFNSLETHHFTHPTNCKEAFLLQNKEKFAFKKC
;
A
#
# COMPACT_ATOMS: atom_id res chain seq x y z
N MET A 1 2.97 30.08 13.25
CA MET A 1 3.37 28.66 13.37
C MET A 1 2.46 27.87 12.46
N GLN A 2 3.00 27.00 11.62
CA GLN A 2 2.19 26.11 10.79
C GLN A 2 1.41 25.17 11.72
N ASP A 3 0.09 25.07 11.56
CA ASP A 3 -0.75 24.32 12.49
C ASP A 3 -0.49 22.81 12.30
N SER A 4 -0.10 22.13 13.37
CA SER A 4 0.12 20.69 13.40
C SER A 4 -1.20 20.03 13.83
N ASP A 5 -2.11 19.85 12.85
CA ASP A 5 -3.45 19.32 13.04
C ASP A 5 -3.59 17.83 12.62
N GLY A 6 -2.50 17.22 12.19
CA GLY A 6 -2.43 15.83 11.77
C GLY A 6 -1.54 14.96 12.65
N ILE A 7 -1.76 13.65 12.53
CA ILE A 7 -0.96 12.57 13.08
C ILE A 7 -0.70 11.57 11.97
N ILE A 8 0.55 11.11 11.83
CA ILE A 8 0.88 9.91 11.07
C ILE A 8 1.36 8.83 12.05
N ILE A 9 0.72 7.67 12.05
CA ILE A 9 1.25 6.46 12.67
C ILE A 9 2.01 5.71 11.57
N ILE A 10 3.31 5.53 11.77
CA ILE A 10 4.21 4.87 10.83
C ILE A 10 4.22 3.39 11.15
N LEU A 11 3.94 2.56 10.15
CA LEU A 11 3.87 1.11 10.24
C LEU A 11 5.01 0.48 9.45
N SER A 12 5.67 -0.50 10.05
CA SER A 12 6.73 -1.30 9.42
C SER A 12 6.54 -2.77 9.77
N TYR A 13 6.57 -3.62 8.75
CA TYR A 13 6.57 -5.07 8.86
C TYR A 13 7.92 -5.61 8.38
N PRO A 14 8.96 -5.60 9.24
CA PRO A 14 10.32 -5.90 8.81
C PRO A 14 10.51 -7.35 8.37
N ASP A 15 9.62 -8.24 8.78
CA ASP A 15 9.69 -9.67 8.49
C ASP A 15 9.05 -10.05 7.15
N THR A 16 8.36 -9.11 6.49
CA THR A 16 7.69 -9.36 5.20
C THR A 16 8.69 -9.70 4.10
N ILE A 17 8.42 -10.83 3.43
CA ILE A 17 9.17 -11.30 2.28
C ILE A 17 8.50 -10.78 1.01
N VAL A 18 9.29 -10.16 0.14
CA VAL A 18 8.79 -9.57 -1.11
C VAL A 18 9.52 -10.16 -2.33
N ARG A 19 8.86 -10.08 -3.48
CA ARG A 19 9.47 -10.38 -4.79
C ARG A 19 10.50 -9.32 -5.14
N PRO A 20 11.72 -9.68 -5.57
CA PRO A 20 12.68 -8.72 -6.10
C PRO A 20 12.10 -7.93 -7.27
N ALA A 21 12.57 -6.69 -7.45
CA ALA A 21 12.23 -5.87 -8.60
C ALA A 21 13.14 -6.22 -9.78
N TYR A 22 12.84 -7.31 -10.48
CA TYR A 22 13.70 -7.86 -11.57
C TYR A 22 13.99 -6.89 -12.72
N TRP A 23 13.20 -5.82 -12.87
CA TRP A 23 13.43 -4.76 -13.85
C TRP A 23 14.47 -3.72 -13.41
N GLU A 24 14.91 -3.74 -12.14
CA GLU A 24 16.02 -2.92 -11.69
C GLU A 24 17.36 -3.54 -12.13
N VAL A 25 18.23 -2.73 -12.69
CA VAL A 25 19.52 -3.16 -13.29
C VAL A 25 20.38 -3.99 -12.32
N LEU A 26 20.34 -3.66 -11.02
CA LEU A 26 21.15 -4.33 -10.01
C LEU A 26 20.44 -5.50 -9.31
N SER A 27 19.16 -5.75 -9.59
CA SER A 27 18.38 -6.78 -8.87
C SER A 27 18.96 -8.19 -9.06
N ASN A 28 19.52 -8.49 -10.22
CA ASN A 28 20.18 -9.77 -10.52
C ASN A 28 21.63 -9.86 -9.99
N PHE A 29 22.20 -8.73 -9.58
CA PHE A 29 23.58 -8.68 -9.05
C PHE A 29 23.61 -8.95 -7.53
N TRP A 30 22.65 -8.39 -6.79
CA TRP A 30 22.62 -8.48 -5.33
C TRP A 30 22.64 -9.92 -4.79
N PRO A 31 21.86 -10.87 -5.33
CA PRO A 31 21.91 -12.28 -4.85
C PRO A 31 23.27 -12.92 -5.08
N LYS A 32 24.01 -12.54 -6.14
CA LYS A 32 25.34 -13.10 -6.44
C LYS A 32 26.39 -12.73 -5.38
N ILE A 33 26.21 -11.59 -4.72
CA ILE A 33 27.10 -11.16 -3.62
C ILE A 33 26.52 -11.43 -2.24
N GLY A 34 25.47 -12.25 -2.16
CA GLY A 34 24.89 -12.71 -0.90
C GLY A 34 23.88 -11.75 -0.26
N ILE A 35 23.34 -10.79 -1.02
CA ILE A 35 22.33 -9.83 -0.57
C ILE A 35 20.98 -10.26 -1.09
N GLY A 36 20.07 -10.65 -0.20
CA GLY A 36 18.75 -11.19 -0.55
C GLY A 36 18.81 -12.56 -1.22
N GLY A 37 17.65 -13.11 -1.55
CA GLY A 37 17.50 -14.32 -2.33
C GLY A 37 17.32 -14.06 -3.82
N GLN A 38 17.37 -15.14 -4.62
CA GLN A 38 17.18 -15.05 -6.08
C GLN A 38 15.70 -14.75 -6.44
N HIS A 39 14.75 -15.25 -5.64
CA HIS A 39 13.32 -15.18 -5.91
C HIS A 39 12.52 -14.48 -4.81
N ALA A 40 13.15 -14.22 -3.67
CA ALA A 40 12.54 -13.56 -2.53
C ALA A 40 13.58 -12.72 -1.77
N VAL A 41 13.14 -11.65 -1.14
CA VAL A 41 13.96 -10.82 -0.27
C VAL A 41 13.13 -10.34 0.91
N GLN A 42 13.69 -10.46 2.11
CA GLN A 42 13.06 -9.91 3.32
C GLN A 42 13.31 -8.40 3.40
N ALA A 43 12.68 -7.64 2.48
CA ALA A 43 12.84 -6.19 2.44
C ALA A 43 11.88 -5.45 3.38
N GLY A 44 10.94 -6.19 3.97
CA GLY A 44 9.86 -5.63 4.78
C GLY A 44 8.82 -4.87 3.97
N HIS A 45 7.75 -4.47 4.65
CA HIS A 45 6.70 -3.61 4.10
C HIS A 45 6.51 -2.37 4.97
N ALA A 46 6.07 -1.26 4.38
CA ALA A 46 5.79 -0.01 5.08
C ALA A 46 4.42 0.53 4.68
N ALA A 47 3.70 1.05 5.67
CA ALA A 47 2.42 1.72 5.51
C ALA A 47 2.31 2.88 6.49
N LEU A 48 1.23 3.67 6.38
CA LEU A 48 0.93 4.72 7.33
C LEU A 48 -0.58 4.80 7.62
N LEU A 49 -0.90 5.26 8.83
CA LEU A 49 -2.24 5.74 9.16
C LEU A 49 -2.19 7.26 9.25
N LEU A 50 -3.12 7.93 8.58
CA LEU A 50 -3.30 9.38 8.66
C LEU A 50 -4.56 9.69 9.44
N ILE A 51 -4.42 10.52 10.49
CA ILE A 51 -5.51 10.90 11.38
C ILE A 51 -5.51 12.41 11.53
N GLN A 52 -6.67 13.05 11.39
CA GLN A 52 -6.84 14.46 11.74
C GLN A 52 -7.10 14.57 13.24
N LYS A 53 -6.33 15.41 13.94
CA LYS A 53 -6.52 15.62 15.38
C LYS A 53 -7.94 16.06 15.72
N GLY A 54 -8.55 15.37 16.67
CA GLY A 54 -9.94 15.60 17.08
C GLY A 54 -11.00 14.95 16.19
N LYS A 55 -10.62 14.22 15.16
CA LYS A 55 -11.52 13.39 14.35
C LYS A 55 -11.33 11.92 14.66
N SER A 56 -12.41 11.15 14.56
CA SER A 56 -12.40 9.71 14.87
C SER A 56 -11.92 8.84 13.72
N GLU A 57 -11.94 9.36 12.49
CA GLU A 57 -11.60 8.61 11.29
C GLU A 57 -10.10 8.34 11.20
N ILE A 58 -9.75 7.10 10.88
CA ILE A 58 -8.38 6.64 10.62
C ILE A 58 -8.30 6.21 9.17
N ASN A 59 -7.39 6.80 8.40
CA ASN A 59 -7.19 6.48 7.01
C ASN A 59 -5.87 5.71 6.83
N TYR A 60 -5.95 4.46 6.37
CA TYR A 60 -4.79 3.64 6.01
C TYR A 60 -4.34 3.92 4.59
N PHE A 61 -3.03 3.98 4.40
CA PHE A 61 -2.40 4.09 3.10
C PHE A 61 -1.12 3.28 3.04
N ASP A 62 -0.92 2.60 1.94
CA ASP A 62 0.35 1.99 1.56
C ASP A 62 0.64 2.17 0.07
N PHE A 63 1.82 1.77 -0.35
CA PHE A 63 2.24 1.72 -1.74
C PHE A 63 2.82 0.35 -2.06
N GLY A 64 2.31 -0.26 -3.13
CA GLY A 64 2.77 -1.58 -3.53
C GLY A 64 2.38 -1.93 -4.96
N ARG A 65 2.76 -3.13 -5.37
CA ARG A 65 2.55 -3.67 -6.73
C ARG A 65 1.22 -4.42 -6.83
N TYR A 66 0.13 -3.77 -6.42
CA TYR A 66 -1.21 -4.35 -6.27
C TYR A 66 -2.08 -4.06 -7.49
N ILE A 67 -2.46 -5.09 -8.25
CA ILE A 67 -3.30 -4.96 -9.46
C ILE A 67 -2.78 -3.82 -10.34
N THR A 68 -1.52 -3.91 -10.72
CA THR A 68 -0.82 -2.90 -11.55
C THR A 68 -0.10 -3.58 -12.70
N THR A 69 0.18 -2.83 -13.76
CA THR A 69 1.06 -3.30 -14.82
C THR A 69 2.44 -3.66 -14.27
N TYR A 70 3.11 -4.60 -14.94
CA TYR A 70 4.43 -5.07 -14.54
C TYR A 70 5.44 -3.91 -14.46
N GLY A 71 6.17 -3.82 -13.37
CA GLY A 71 7.14 -2.74 -13.12
C GLY A 71 6.56 -1.52 -12.42
N ASN A 72 5.25 -1.44 -12.23
CA ASN A 72 4.58 -0.35 -11.54
C ASN A 72 4.01 -0.75 -10.18
N GLY A 73 3.72 0.25 -9.38
CA GLY A 73 2.97 0.17 -8.15
C GLY A 73 1.93 1.28 -8.07
N ARG A 74 1.07 1.21 -7.08
CA ARG A 74 0.07 2.24 -6.78
C ARG A 74 -0.12 2.46 -5.29
N VAL A 75 -0.66 3.59 -4.91
CA VAL A 75 -1.15 3.82 -3.56
C VAL A 75 -2.49 3.10 -3.39
N ARG A 76 -2.66 2.41 -2.27
CA ARG A 76 -3.97 1.89 -1.83
C ARG A 76 -4.56 2.75 -0.71
N SER A 77 -5.87 2.85 -0.73
CA SER A 77 -6.68 3.52 0.28
C SER A 77 -8.07 2.86 0.32
N LYS A 78 -8.89 3.15 1.34
CA LYS A 78 -10.27 2.66 1.38
C LYS A 78 -11.13 3.08 0.16
N GLU A 79 -10.73 4.13 -0.56
CA GLU A 79 -11.44 4.57 -1.78
C GLU A 79 -11.16 3.64 -2.95
N THR A 80 -9.92 3.19 -3.09
CA THR A 80 -9.47 2.32 -4.17
C THR A 80 -9.57 0.84 -3.84
N ASP A 81 -9.54 0.51 -2.54
CA ASP A 81 -9.54 -0.84 -1.98
C ASP A 81 -10.34 -0.84 -0.66
N PRO A 82 -11.69 -1.03 -0.73
CA PRO A 82 -12.58 -0.89 0.43
C PRO A 82 -12.24 -1.80 1.61
N GLU A 83 -11.56 -2.92 1.37
CA GLU A 83 -11.05 -3.81 2.41
C GLU A 83 -10.09 -3.12 3.38
N LEU A 84 -9.49 -1.99 2.97
CA LEU A 84 -8.57 -1.19 3.80
C LEU A 84 -9.29 -0.26 4.79
N GLU A 85 -10.62 -0.33 4.86
CA GLU A 85 -11.35 0.43 5.86
C GLU A 85 -10.92 0.01 7.28
N VAL A 86 -10.55 1.01 8.08
CA VAL A 86 -10.15 0.84 9.48
C VAL A 86 -11.37 1.03 10.36
N SER A 87 -11.85 -0.04 10.99
CA SER A 87 -13.08 0.01 11.78
C SER A 87 -12.89 0.53 13.21
N VAL A 88 -11.63 0.48 13.74
CA VAL A 88 -11.31 1.14 15.01
C VAL A 88 -11.28 2.65 14.82
N THR A 89 -11.81 3.38 15.81
CA THR A 89 -11.85 4.85 15.77
C THR A 89 -10.81 5.48 16.68
N ALA A 90 -10.24 6.61 16.24
CA ALA A 90 -9.33 7.39 17.06
C ALA A 90 -10.08 8.12 18.17
N ARG A 91 -9.58 8.07 19.40
CA ARG A 91 -10.12 8.76 20.55
C ARG A 91 -9.14 9.83 21.04
N PHE A 92 -9.67 11.03 21.24
CA PHE A 92 -8.87 12.20 21.62
C PHE A 92 -9.32 12.80 22.94
N LYS A 93 -8.33 13.29 23.71
CA LYS A 93 -8.55 14.27 24.76
C LYS A 93 -7.83 15.55 24.36
N LYS A 94 -8.58 16.58 24.02
CA LYS A 94 -8.05 17.76 23.32
C LYS A 94 -7.40 17.37 21.99
N LYS A 95 -6.09 17.48 21.84
CA LYS A 95 -5.32 17.10 20.64
C LYS A 95 -4.48 15.83 20.84
N GLU A 96 -4.53 15.20 22.00
CA GLU A 96 -3.77 13.99 22.34
C GLU A 96 -4.53 12.74 21.98
N LEU A 97 -3.92 11.83 21.23
CA LEU A 97 -4.47 10.52 20.87
C LEU A 97 -4.38 9.56 22.07
N LEU A 98 -5.53 9.08 22.54
CA LEU A 98 -5.62 8.26 23.77
C LEU A 98 -5.45 6.76 23.54
N ASN A 99 -5.81 6.26 22.36
CA ASN A 99 -5.94 4.82 22.13
C ASN A 99 -4.97 4.28 21.06
N LEU A 100 -3.76 4.82 21.01
CA LEU A 100 -2.73 4.37 20.07
C LEU A 100 -2.50 2.84 20.13
N LYS A 101 -2.40 2.28 21.34
CA LYS A 101 -2.17 0.82 21.52
C LYS A 101 -3.30 -0.03 20.95
N GLU A 102 -4.54 0.39 21.15
CA GLU A 102 -5.73 -0.29 20.59
C GLU A 102 -5.71 -0.27 19.06
N ILE A 103 -5.35 0.87 18.47
CA ILE A 103 -5.18 1.00 17.01
C ILE A 103 -4.10 0.05 16.51
N LEU A 104 -2.94 -0.01 17.18
CA LEU A 104 -1.84 -0.90 16.78
C LEU A 104 -2.21 -2.38 16.89
N LEU A 105 -2.93 -2.79 17.93
CA LEU A 105 -3.44 -4.16 18.08
C LEU A 105 -4.47 -4.49 17.00
N TRP A 106 -5.36 -3.54 16.67
CA TRP A 106 -6.30 -3.73 15.59
C TRP A 106 -5.57 -3.95 14.24
N ILE A 107 -4.57 -3.15 13.93
CA ILE A 107 -3.76 -3.30 12.71
C ILE A 107 -3.04 -4.66 12.67
N GLU A 108 -2.43 -5.09 13.77
CA GLU A 108 -1.72 -6.37 13.85
C GLU A 108 -2.67 -7.56 13.67
N ASN A 109 -3.93 -7.42 14.08
CA ASN A 109 -4.97 -8.44 13.91
C ASN A 109 -5.56 -8.55 12.49
N HIS A 110 -5.17 -7.65 11.58
CA HIS A 110 -5.70 -7.62 10.21
C HIS A 110 -4.56 -7.65 9.18
N PRO A 111 -3.70 -8.72 9.21
CA PRO A 111 -2.59 -8.82 8.28
C PRO A 111 -3.06 -8.93 6.82
N GLU A 112 -4.26 -9.47 6.58
CA GLU A 112 -4.89 -9.56 5.24
C GLU A 112 -5.10 -8.19 4.58
N LYS A 113 -5.28 -7.13 5.39
CA LYS A 113 -5.41 -5.76 4.88
C LYS A 113 -4.06 -5.14 4.54
N THR A 114 -3.08 -5.37 5.40
CA THR A 114 -1.78 -4.69 5.33
C THR A 114 -0.76 -5.40 4.44
N HIS A 115 -0.98 -6.69 4.12
CA HIS A 115 0.00 -7.55 3.47
C HIS A 115 1.38 -7.54 4.16
N GLY A 116 1.37 -7.28 5.47
CA GLY A 116 2.55 -7.30 6.32
C GLY A 116 2.63 -8.60 7.09
N ASP A 117 3.79 -9.27 7.03
CA ASP A 117 4.01 -10.52 7.74
C ASP A 117 4.83 -10.31 9.01
N GLY A 118 4.62 -11.19 9.98
CA GLY A 118 5.37 -11.23 11.22
C GLY A 118 5.04 -10.08 12.17
N ARG A 119 6.08 -9.50 12.79
CA ARG A 119 5.90 -8.42 13.77
C ARG A 119 5.59 -7.08 13.11
N LEU A 120 4.73 -6.31 13.76
CA LEU A 120 4.50 -4.90 13.45
C LEU A 120 5.41 -4.03 14.34
N VAL A 121 6.24 -3.20 13.72
CA VAL A 121 7.01 -2.15 14.41
C VAL A 121 6.43 -0.79 14.03
N ALA A 122 6.05 0.00 15.02
CA ALA A 122 5.33 1.25 14.78
C ALA A 122 5.83 2.41 15.63
N SER A 123 5.62 3.63 15.14
CA SER A 123 5.83 4.87 15.89
C SER A 123 4.79 5.92 15.48
N ILE A 124 4.78 7.03 16.22
CA ILE A 124 3.86 8.15 15.98
C ILE A 124 4.61 9.42 15.62
N HIS A 125 4.11 10.14 14.64
CA HIS A 125 4.54 11.49 14.27
C HIS A 125 3.37 12.46 14.45
N GLU A 126 3.42 13.29 15.49
CA GLU A 126 2.33 14.18 15.90
C GLU A 126 2.43 15.59 15.34
N GLU A 127 3.54 15.89 14.66
CA GLU A 127 3.84 17.21 14.11
C GLU A 127 3.60 17.23 12.58
N ILE A 128 2.36 16.94 12.16
CA ILE A 128 1.92 16.81 10.77
C ILE A 128 0.88 17.89 10.43
N ASP A 129 1.03 18.50 9.27
CA ASP A 129 0.00 19.25 8.55
C ASP A 129 -0.88 18.22 7.80
N TYR A 130 -2.08 17.97 8.32
CA TYR A 130 -3.00 16.97 7.79
C TYR A 130 -3.32 17.19 6.31
N ASN A 131 -3.60 18.43 5.92
CA ASN A 131 -3.99 18.74 4.55
C ASN A 131 -2.85 18.53 3.56
N LYS A 132 -1.60 18.85 3.94
CA LYS A 132 -0.44 18.56 3.09
C LYS A 132 -0.20 17.06 2.93
N ALA A 133 -0.33 16.27 4.01
CA ALA A 133 -0.24 14.81 3.93
C ALA A 133 -1.30 14.26 2.98
N LYS A 134 -2.56 14.65 3.18
CA LYS A 134 -3.68 14.22 2.36
C LYS A 134 -3.49 14.60 0.90
N THR A 135 -3.13 15.85 0.62
CA THR A 135 -2.90 16.34 -0.75
C THR A 135 -1.79 15.53 -1.44
N PHE A 136 -0.65 15.33 -0.79
CA PHE A 136 0.46 14.54 -1.33
C PHE A 136 0.02 13.10 -1.67
N ILE A 137 -0.66 12.43 -0.74
CA ILE A 137 -1.12 11.06 -0.93
C ILE A 137 -2.14 10.98 -2.09
N HIS A 138 -3.11 11.91 -2.14
CA HIS A 138 -4.11 11.91 -3.20
C HIS A 138 -3.52 12.22 -4.58
N GLN A 139 -2.48 13.06 -4.68
CA GLN A 139 -1.75 13.26 -5.93
C GLN A 139 -1.18 11.94 -6.47
N LEU A 140 -0.57 11.11 -5.59
CA LEU A 140 -0.07 9.81 -6.00
C LEU A 140 -1.19 8.81 -6.35
N ILE A 141 -2.35 8.88 -5.68
CA ILE A 141 -3.52 8.08 -6.06
C ILE A 141 -4.01 8.47 -7.46
N ASP A 142 -4.03 9.75 -7.78
CA ASP A 142 -4.48 10.28 -9.07
C ASP A 142 -3.49 9.98 -10.21
N GLU A 143 -2.20 9.76 -9.92
CA GLU A 143 -1.21 9.24 -10.88
C GLU A 143 -1.49 7.77 -11.26
N LYS A 144 -2.28 7.04 -10.46
CA LYS A 144 -2.77 5.68 -10.67
C LYS A 144 -1.66 4.61 -10.63
N GLU A 145 -0.70 4.67 -11.53
CA GLU A 145 0.45 3.76 -11.60
C GLU A 145 1.74 4.55 -11.64
N ILE A 146 2.67 4.19 -10.77
CA ILE A 146 3.97 4.85 -10.62
C ILE A 146 5.05 3.77 -10.74
N PRO A 147 6.17 4.00 -11.45
CA PRO A 147 7.27 3.04 -11.53
C PRO A 147 7.71 2.59 -10.13
N TYR A 148 7.74 1.28 -9.92
CA TYR A 148 8.11 0.68 -8.63
C TYR A 148 9.59 0.32 -8.61
N GLY A 149 10.33 0.86 -7.63
CA GLY A 149 11.72 0.45 -7.41
C GLY A 149 12.48 1.37 -6.46
N ALA A 150 13.56 0.84 -5.90
CA ALA A 150 14.42 1.56 -4.98
C ALA A 150 15.30 2.58 -5.71
N PHE A 151 15.74 2.28 -6.93
CA PHE A 151 16.72 3.05 -7.71
C PHE A 151 16.18 3.50 -9.09
N ILE A 152 14.87 3.40 -9.31
CA ILE A 152 14.23 3.85 -10.54
C ILE A 152 14.01 5.36 -10.49
N LYS A 153 14.41 6.05 -11.56
CA LYS A 153 14.18 7.50 -11.72
C LYS A 153 12.67 7.78 -11.73
N LYS A 154 12.23 8.70 -10.87
CA LYS A 154 10.82 9.01 -10.63
C LYS A 154 9.99 7.82 -10.11
N GLY A 155 10.63 6.74 -9.70
CA GLY A 155 9.98 5.60 -9.06
C GLY A 155 9.89 5.76 -7.55
N THR A 156 9.01 4.97 -6.95
CA THR A 156 8.85 4.87 -5.50
C THR A 156 8.70 3.42 -5.06
N ASN A 157 8.76 3.18 -3.75
CA ASN A 157 8.45 1.92 -3.09
C ASN A 157 7.70 2.20 -1.78
N CYS A 158 7.26 1.17 -1.07
CA CYS A 158 6.48 1.32 0.16
C CYS A 158 7.17 2.23 1.20
N ALA A 159 8.47 2.04 1.44
CA ALA A 159 9.21 2.84 2.42
C ALA A 159 9.41 4.29 1.96
N ARG A 160 9.72 4.52 0.66
CA ARG A 160 9.87 5.87 0.11
C ARG A 160 8.54 6.62 0.11
N PHE A 161 7.44 5.97 -0.23
CA PHE A 161 6.10 6.55 -0.13
C PHE A 161 5.83 7.13 1.26
N VAL A 162 6.05 6.33 2.32
CA VAL A 162 5.89 6.77 3.71
C VAL A 162 6.86 7.91 4.05
N THR A 163 8.13 7.79 3.63
CA THR A 163 9.13 8.85 3.83
C THR A 163 8.70 10.17 3.19
N ASP A 164 8.26 10.13 1.94
CA ASP A 164 7.91 11.33 1.17
C ASP A 164 6.62 11.97 1.68
N ALA A 165 5.63 11.17 2.10
CA ALA A 165 4.42 11.65 2.75
C ALA A 165 4.75 12.45 4.03
N ILE A 166 5.68 11.94 4.85
CA ILE A 166 6.12 12.64 6.06
C ILE A 166 6.92 13.89 5.71
N ILE A 167 7.85 13.83 4.74
CA ILE A 167 8.62 15.01 4.29
C ILE A 167 7.69 16.12 3.78
N ALA A 168 6.64 15.77 3.04
CA ALA A 168 5.69 16.72 2.48
C ALA A 168 4.84 17.42 3.55
N SER A 169 4.61 16.76 4.69
CA SER A 169 3.63 17.19 5.69
C SER A 169 4.18 17.51 7.07
N SER A 170 5.40 17.06 7.39
CA SER A 170 6.00 17.33 8.71
C SER A 170 6.26 18.81 8.93
N THR A 171 5.81 19.33 10.07
CA THR A 171 6.13 20.66 10.55
C THR A 171 7.47 20.67 11.31
N ASN A 172 8.04 19.48 11.62
CA ASN A 172 9.34 19.31 12.24
C ASN A 172 10.46 19.31 11.20
N LYS A 173 11.15 20.45 11.08
CA LYS A 173 12.24 20.63 10.10
C LYS A 173 13.40 19.65 10.30
N LYS A 174 13.71 19.25 11.56
CA LYS A 174 14.82 18.33 11.84
C LYS A 174 14.52 16.93 11.32
N ILE A 175 13.31 16.44 11.57
CA ILE A 175 12.83 15.13 11.05
C ILE A 175 12.79 15.18 9.52
N GLY A 176 12.23 16.24 8.92
CA GLY A 176 12.21 16.41 7.48
C GLY A 176 13.60 16.34 6.83
N ILE A 177 14.60 17.00 7.40
CA ILE A 177 16.00 16.95 6.92
C ILE A 177 16.57 15.53 7.07
N GLN A 178 16.34 14.87 8.20
CA GLN A 178 16.83 13.52 8.47
C GLN A 178 16.23 12.50 7.48
N LEU A 179 14.96 12.61 7.18
CA LEU A 179 14.27 11.75 6.20
C LEU A 179 14.72 12.05 4.77
N LYS A 180 14.94 13.30 4.38
CA LYS A 180 15.51 13.66 3.08
C LYS A 180 16.89 13.00 2.86
N LYS A 181 17.73 12.89 3.89
CA LYS A 181 19.01 12.17 3.81
C LYS A 181 18.80 10.67 3.54
N SER A 182 17.72 10.07 4.02
CA SER A 182 17.39 8.66 3.72
C SER A 182 17.06 8.43 2.24
N ASN A 183 16.51 9.43 1.56
CA ASN A 183 16.19 9.36 0.14
C ASN A 183 17.42 9.43 -0.79
N LEU A 184 18.60 9.76 -0.28
CA LEU A 184 19.84 9.73 -1.07
C LEU A 184 20.19 8.31 -1.56
N LEU A 185 19.83 7.30 -0.76
CA LEU A 185 19.90 5.89 -1.16
C LEU A 185 18.47 5.36 -1.32
N THR A 186 18.03 4.55 -0.39
CA THR A 186 16.64 4.11 -0.30
C THR A 186 16.23 4.03 1.16
N PRO A 187 15.09 4.62 1.54
CA PRO A 187 14.57 4.48 2.89
C PRO A 187 14.23 3.01 3.18
N SER A 188 14.26 2.65 4.46
CA SER A 188 13.76 1.35 4.91
C SER A 188 12.50 1.50 5.76
N PRO A 189 11.63 0.48 5.81
CA PRO A 189 10.48 0.48 6.70
C PRO A 189 10.84 0.81 8.16
N ILE A 190 11.82 0.13 8.74
CA ILE A 190 12.31 0.39 10.10
C ILE A 190 12.96 1.77 10.23
N GLY A 191 13.67 2.23 9.21
CA GLY A 191 14.27 3.56 9.18
C GLY A 191 13.23 4.67 9.31
N ASN A 192 12.08 4.51 8.69
CA ASN A 192 10.96 5.45 8.79
C ASN A 192 10.44 5.53 10.24
N VAL A 193 10.15 4.37 10.83
CA VAL A 193 9.64 4.29 12.21
C VAL A 193 10.59 4.95 13.21
N ILE A 194 11.89 4.69 13.09
CA ILE A 194 12.88 5.22 14.04
C ILE A 194 13.11 6.73 13.83
N LYS A 195 13.21 7.18 12.58
CA LYS A 195 13.60 8.56 12.26
C LYS A 195 12.46 9.56 12.34
N ALA A 196 11.23 9.13 12.10
CA ALA A 196 10.07 10.01 12.07
C ALA A 196 9.34 10.12 13.43
N ASN A 197 9.79 9.40 14.42
CA ASN A 197 9.20 9.35 15.75
C ASN A 197 9.29 10.69 16.49
N THR A 198 8.18 11.17 17.06
CA THR A 198 8.13 12.42 17.85
C THR A 198 7.97 12.21 19.35
N ASN A 199 7.53 11.02 19.79
CA ASN A 199 7.31 10.74 21.23
C ASN A 199 8.39 9.85 21.86
N ASN A 200 9.51 9.62 21.16
CA ASN A 200 10.64 8.78 21.59
C ASN A 200 10.28 7.32 21.91
N THR A 201 9.09 6.86 21.55
CA THR A 201 8.65 5.49 21.78
C THR A 201 8.46 4.78 20.45
N VAL A 202 9.09 3.64 20.29
CA VAL A 202 8.87 2.72 19.18
C VAL A 202 8.22 1.46 19.72
N TYR A 203 7.11 1.07 19.15
CA TYR A 203 6.32 -0.08 19.56
C TYR A 203 6.68 -1.29 18.72
N ASN A 204 6.80 -2.44 19.36
CA ASN A 204 6.85 -3.74 18.71
C ASN A 204 5.58 -4.49 19.11
N VAL A 205 4.77 -4.85 18.12
CA VAL A 205 3.49 -5.54 18.29
C VAL A 205 3.60 -6.91 17.64
N PHE A 206 3.38 -7.93 18.41
CA PHE A 206 3.45 -9.30 17.94
C PHE A 206 2.59 -10.21 18.82
N LYS A 207 1.73 -11.02 18.21
CA LYS A 207 0.82 -11.95 18.91
C LYS A 207 0.01 -11.29 20.02
N GLN A 208 -0.60 -10.14 19.71
CA GLN A 208 -1.42 -9.34 20.62
C GLN A 208 -0.66 -8.70 21.80
N GLU A 209 0.66 -8.77 21.80
CA GLU A 209 1.48 -8.13 22.82
C GLU A 209 2.17 -6.89 22.27
N ILE A 210 2.14 -5.82 23.07
CA ILE A 210 2.86 -4.57 22.76
C ILE A 210 4.03 -4.43 23.71
N THR A 211 5.23 -4.40 23.14
CA THR A 211 6.46 -4.15 23.85
C THR A 211 7.19 -2.93 23.30
N ASN A 212 8.15 -2.38 24.05
CA ASN A 212 9.00 -1.34 23.52
C ASN A 212 10.07 -1.96 22.59
N TYR A 213 10.21 -1.39 21.42
CA TYR A 213 11.26 -1.76 20.48
C TYR A 213 12.60 -1.16 20.93
N THR A 214 13.36 -1.95 21.69
CA THR A 214 14.64 -1.54 22.28
C THR A 214 15.81 -2.31 21.66
N ASN A 215 17.03 -1.77 21.81
CA ASN A 215 18.29 -2.44 21.44
C ASN A 215 18.47 -2.86 19.98
N ARG A 216 17.66 -2.31 19.07
CA ARG A 216 17.78 -2.55 17.63
C ARG A 216 18.25 -1.30 16.91
N SER A 217 19.19 -1.45 16.01
CA SER A 217 19.63 -0.39 15.11
C SER A 217 19.15 -0.66 13.68
N ILE A 218 18.98 0.40 12.90
CA ILE A 218 18.64 0.28 11.47
C ILE A 218 19.64 -0.63 10.76
N VAL A 219 20.93 -0.53 11.07
CA VAL A 219 21.99 -1.38 10.48
C VAL A 219 21.79 -2.85 10.84
N ARG A 220 21.42 -3.16 12.08
CA ARG A 220 21.16 -4.55 12.53
C ARG A 220 19.95 -5.14 11.80
N GLU A 221 18.86 -4.38 11.65
CA GLU A 221 17.69 -4.79 10.91
C GLU A 221 18.00 -5.01 9.42
N TYR A 222 18.77 -4.13 8.80
CA TYR A 222 19.24 -4.34 7.42
C TYR A 222 20.06 -5.62 7.28
N LYS A 223 20.98 -5.89 8.19
CA LYS A 223 21.75 -7.13 8.17
C LYS A 223 20.84 -8.35 8.32
N ALA A 224 19.91 -8.33 9.26
CA ALA A 224 18.97 -9.44 9.46
C ALA A 224 18.10 -9.69 8.23
N SER A 225 17.64 -8.63 7.55
CA SER A 225 16.77 -8.71 6.38
C SER A 225 17.51 -9.15 5.11
N PHE A 226 18.62 -8.50 4.78
CA PHE A 226 19.28 -8.72 3.50
C PHE A 226 20.26 -9.90 3.47
N PHE A 227 20.79 -10.30 4.63
CA PHE A 227 21.70 -11.46 4.72
C PHE A 227 21.01 -12.72 5.25
N ASN A 228 19.71 -12.68 5.49
CA ASN A 228 18.95 -13.86 5.84
C ASN A 228 18.76 -14.71 4.57
N ARG A 229 19.30 -15.93 4.59
CA ARG A 229 19.09 -16.91 3.52
C ARG A 229 17.98 -17.84 3.96
N PHE A 230 16.94 -17.92 3.16
CA PHE A 230 15.82 -18.82 3.43
C PHE A 230 16.16 -20.23 2.98
N GLU A 231 16.05 -21.20 3.87
CA GLU A 231 15.91 -22.61 3.47
C GLU A 231 14.50 -22.76 2.85
N GLY A 232 14.45 -23.22 1.59
CA GLY A 232 13.16 -23.33 0.89
C GLY A 232 12.61 -21.99 0.38
N GLU A 233 13.45 -21.17 -0.25
CA GLU A 233 13.08 -19.87 -0.82
C GLU A 233 11.79 -19.98 -1.67
N PRO A 234 10.71 -19.21 -1.33
CA PRO A 234 9.49 -19.26 -2.11
C PRO A 234 9.74 -18.72 -3.52
N ASN A 235 9.23 -19.43 -4.52
CA ASN A 235 9.32 -18.96 -5.92
C ASN A 235 8.25 -17.89 -6.18
N LEU A 236 8.60 -16.64 -5.93
CA LEU A 236 7.72 -15.48 -6.11
C LEU A 236 7.85 -14.81 -7.49
N LYS A 237 8.17 -15.56 -8.55
CA LYS A 237 8.27 -15.01 -9.92
C LYS A 237 6.90 -14.67 -10.51
N GLY A 238 6.89 -13.63 -11.35
CA GLY A 238 5.71 -13.25 -12.14
C GLY A 238 4.69 -12.43 -11.37
N THR A 239 3.51 -12.32 -11.95
CA THR A 239 2.33 -11.68 -11.34
C THR A 239 1.43 -12.72 -10.69
N GLU A 240 0.55 -12.28 -9.79
CA GLU A 240 -0.49 -13.14 -9.25
C GLU A 240 -1.39 -13.67 -10.36
N GLN A 241 -1.65 -14.97 -10.32
CA GLN A 241 -2.51 -15.66 -11.28
C GLN A 241 -3.78 -16.13 -10.56
N PRO A 242 -4.92 -16.17 -11.26
CA PRO A 242 -6.14 -16.71 -10.68
C PRO A 242 -6.00 -18.22 -10.52
N ASN A 243 -6.63 -18.77 -9.50
CA ASN A 243 -6.76 -20.22 -9.34
C ASN A 243 -7.90 -20.75 -10.24
N LEU A 244 -7.59 -21.01 -11.50
CA LEU A 244 -8.58 -21.46 -12.50
C LEU A 244 -9.15 -22.84 -12.21
N ASP A 245 -8.47 -23.66 -11.41
CA ASP A 245 -8.97 -24.98 -11.01
C ASP A 245 -10.08 -24.87 -9.94
N VAL A 246 -10.09 -23.78 -9.19
CA VAL A 246 -11.09 -23.50 -8.15
C VAL A 246 -12.20 -22.61 -8.68
N PHE A 247 -11.84 -21.54 -9.41
CA PHE A 247 -12.79 -20.53 -9.81
C PHE A 247 -12.40 -19.81 -11.12
N ARG A 248 -13.40 -19.62 -11.98
CA ARG A 248 -13.32 -18.73 -13.15
C ARG A 248 -14.58 -17.90 -13.26
N LEU A 249 -14.47 -16.61 -13.11
CA LEU A 249 -15.61 -15.70 -13.22
C LEU A 249 -16.08 -15.64 -14.66
N LYS A 250 -17.31 -16.08 -14.89
CA LYS A 250 -17.93 -15.97 -16.23
C LYS A 250 -18.08 -14.50 -16.62
N ASP A 251 -17.62 -14.15 -17.82
CA ASP A 251 -17.60 -12.77 -18.35
C ASP A 251 -16.78 -11.79 -17.51
N GLY A 252 -15.93 -12.30 -16.63
CA GLY A 252 -14.98 -11.51 -15.82
C GLY A 252 -13.61 -11.41 -16.48
N THR A 253 -12.87 -10.38 -16.10
CA THR A 253 -11.47 -10.18 -16.47
C THR A 253 -10.60 -10.25 -15.23
N TRP A 254 -9.56 -11.11 -15.24
CA TRP A 254 -8.54 -11.10 -14.22
C TRP A 254 -7.53 -9.99 -14.47
N LEU A 255 -7.27 -9.17 -13.48
CA LEU A 255 -6.19 -8.20 -13.47
C LEU A 255 -5.20 -8.56 -12.36
N GLY A 256 -4.00 -9.00 -12.75
CA GLY A 256 -2.93 -9.36 -11.83
C GLY A 256 -1.95 -8.21 -11.63
N GLY A 257 -1.39 -8.14 -10.43
CA GLY A 257 -0.17 -7.43 -10.09
C GLY A 257 0.82 -8.38 -9.45
N ILE A 258 1.96 -7.90 -8.98
CA ILE A 258 2.95 -8.75 -8.31
C ILE A 258 2.49 -9.11 -6.89
N GLY A 259 1.85 -8.18 -6.19
CA GLY A 259 1.41 -8.35 -4.80
C GLY A 259 -0.02 -8.79 -4.61
N SER A 260 -0.87 -8.65 -5.63
CA SER A 260 -2.27 -9.11 -5.61
C SER A 260 -2.87 -9.15 -7.00
N GLY A 261 -3.99 -9.83 -7.13
CA GLY A 261 -4.82 -9.84 -8.34
C GLY A 261 -6.29 -9.93 -7.97
N ALA A 262 -7.16 -9.56 -8.89
CA ALA A 262 -8.60 -9.68 -8.71
C ALA A 262 -9.33 -9.83 -10.04
N TRP A 263 -10.52 -10.45 -9.97
CA TRP A 263 -11.47 -10.46 -11.07
C TRP A 263 -12.34 -9.20 -11.03
N PHE A 264 -12.61 -8.64 -12.19
CA PHE A 264 -13.57 -7.55 -12.38
C PHE A 264 -14.63 -7.95 -13.39
N LYS A 265 -15.88 -7.53 -13.11
CA LYS A 265 -17.03 -7.84 -13.97
C LYS A 265 -18.04 -6.72 -13.97
N ILE A 266 -18.67 -6.47 -15.13
CA ILE A 266 -19.93 -5.71 -15.19
C ILE A 266 -21.06 -6.67 -14.80
N GLU A 267 -21.74 -6.39 -13.69
CA GLU A 267 -22.86 -7.19 -13.22
C GLU A 267 -24.15 -6.80 -13.95
N GLU A 268 -24.36 -5.49 -14.11
CA GLU A 268 -25.62 -4.97 -14.63
C GLU A 268 -25.43 -3.58 -15.26
N LYS A 269 -26.18 -3.30 -16.33
CA LYS A 269 -26.37 -1.95 -16.88
C LYS A 269 -27.64 -1.36 -16.27
N ILE A 270 -27.48 -0.40 -15.37
CA ILE A 270 -28.62 0.25 -14.68
C ILE A 270 -29.36 1.21 -15.62
N ASN A 271 -28.60 2.00 -16.38
CA ASN A 271 -29.12 2.92 -17.40
C ASN A 271 -28.06 3.20 -18.48
N SER A 272 -28.29 4.18 -19.35
CA SER A 272 -27.38 4.49 -20.47
C SER A 272 -25.97 4.91 -20.04
N LYS A 273 -25.79 5.38 -18.81
CA LYS A 273 -24.49 5.87 -18.30
C LYS A 273 -24.02 5.20 -17.03
N THR A 274 -24.86 4.41 -16.35
CA THR A 274 -24.57 3.82 -15.05
C THR A 274 -24.50 2.31 -15.13
N TYR A 275 -23.40 1.75 -14.63
CA TYR A 275 -23.14 0.32 -14.59
C TYR A 275 -22.81 -0.11 -13.18
N LYS A 276 -23.24 -1.32 -12.81
CA LYS A 276 -22.84 -2.00 -11.59
C LYS A 276 -21.63 -2.85 -11.89
N ILE A 277 -20.52 -2.60 -11.20
CA ILE A 277 -19.26 -3.31 -11.36
C ILE A 277 -18.90 -3.98 -10.04
N SER A 278 -18.47 -5.25 -10.12
CA SER A 278 -17.98 -6.02 -8.97
C SER A 278 -16.50 -6.35 -9.09
N ARG A 279 -15.87 -6.59 -7.93
CA ARG A 279 -14.55 -7.19 -7.79
C ARG A 279 -14.68 -8.49 -7.00
N HIS A 280 -13.87 -9.50 -7.37
CA HIS A 280 -13.80 -10.79 -6.69
C HIS A 280 -12.33 -11.17 -6.48
N ASN A 281 -12.04 -11.85 -5.37
CA ASN A 281 -10.72 -12.40 -5.08
C ASN A 281 -10.38 -13.62 -5.95
N SER A 282 -9.22 -14.23 -5.74
CA SER A 282 -8.77 -15.43 -6.47
C SER A 282 -9.69 -16.64 -6.31
N ASP A 283 -10.40 -16.72 -5.19
CA ASP A 283 -11.27 -17.84 -4.84
C ASP A 283 -12.73 -17.59 -5.28
N GLY A 284 -12.99 -16.43 -5.89
CA GLY A 284 -14.29 -16.05 -6.44
C GLY A 284 -15.23 -15.37 -5.46
N GLU A 285 -14.80 -15.10 -4.26
CA GLU A 285 -15.59 -14.35 -3.29
C GLU A 285 -15.68 -12.88 -3.71
N LYS A 286 -16.92 -12.38 -3.80
CA LYS A 286 -17.16 -10.98 -4.10
C LYS A 286 -16.82 -10.11 -2.89
N ASP A 287 -15.80 -9.28 -3.02
CA ASP A 287 -15.31 -8.38 -1.98
C ASP A 287 -15.69 -6.90 -2.20
N PHE A 288 -16.19 -6.59 -3.41
CA PHE A 288 -16.66 -5.24 -3.72
C PHE A 288 -17.77 -5.26 -4.78
N GLU A 289 -18.72 -4.34 -4.66
CA GLU A 289 -19.70 -3.97 -5.68
C GLU A 289 -20.00 -2.47 -5.58
N GLY A 290 -20.09 -1.80 -6.72
CA GLY A 290 -20.39 -0.37 -6.75
C GLY A 290 -21.06 0.07 -8.05
N LEU A 291 -21.67 1.26 -8.01
CA LEU A 291 -22.21 1.94 -9.18
C LEU A 291 -21.15 2.87 -9.78
N PHE A 292 -21.02 2.82 -11.09
CA PHE A 292 -20.04 3.58 -11.85
C PHE A 292 -20.68 4.32 -13.01
N LEU A 293 -20.27 5.54 -13.20
CA LEU A 293 -20.65 6.37 -14.36
C LEU A 293 -19.59 6.26 -15.44
N ILE A 294 -20.03 5.99 -16.67
CA ILE A 294 -19.15 5.95 -17.84
C ILE A 294 -18.94 7.36 -18.41
N ASP A 295 -17.74 7.65 -18.88
CA ASP A 295 -17.38 8.91 -19.51
C ASP A 295 -17.89 9.03 -20.96
N LYS A 296 -18.02 7.91 -21.67
CA LYS A 296 -18.43 7.85 -23.09
C LYS A 296 -19.70 7.02 -23.28
N PRO A 297 -20.77 7.61 -23.84
CA PRO A 297 -22.09 6.95 -23.90
C PRO A 297 -22.22 5.82 -24.92
N HIS A 298 -21.27 5.67 -25.83
CA HIS A 298 -21.35 4.67 -26.93
C HIS A 298 -20.76 3.28 -26.53
N PHE A 299 -20.33 3.09 -25.29
CA PHE A 299 -19.98 1.77 -24.79
C PHE A 299 -21.17 0.81 -24.81
N ASN A 300 -20.97 -0.39 -25.33
CA ASN A 300 -22.01 -1.42 -25.42
C ASN A 300 -21.62 -2.65 -24.59
N SER A 301 -22.23 -2.83 -23.43
CA SER A 301 -21.95 -3.97 -22.54
C SER A 301 -22.32 -5.34 -23.11
N LEU A 302 -23.09 -5.41 -24.22
CA LEU A 302 -23.44 -6.66 -24.90
C LEU A 302 -22.36 -7.11 -25.88
N GLU A 303 -21.44 -6.23 -26.26
CA GLU A 303 -20.31 -6.59 -27.11
C GLU A 303 -19.10 -7.00 -26.25
N THR A 304 -18.18 -7.73 -26.89
CA THR A 304 -16.95 -8.19 -26.23
C THR A 304 -16.15 -7.00 -25.69
N HIS A 305 -15.86 -7.06 -24.40
CA HIS A 305 -15.03 -6.08 -23.68
C HIS A 305 -14.19 -6.79 -22.61
N HIS A 306 -13.15 -6.12 -22.15
CA HIS A 306 -12.35 -6.63 -21.04
C HIS A 306 -11.80 -5.46 -20.19
N PHE A 307 -11.69 -5.69 -18.89
CA PHE A 307 -11.05 -4.74 -18.00
C PHE A 307 -9.55 -4.65 -18.28
N THR A 308 -8.99 -3.48 -18.00
CA THR A 308 -7.55 -3.24 -18.15
C THR A 308 -7.01 -2.40 -17.00
N HIS A 309 -5.71 -2.46 -16.77
CA HIS A 309 -5.07 -1.56 -15.81
C HIS A 309 -5.22 -0.08 -16.24
N PRO A 310 -5.29 0.82 -15.30
CA PRO A 310 -5.22 0.70 -13.83
C PRO A 310 -6.61 0.64 -13.15
N THR A 311 -7.36 -0.43 -13.30
CA THR A 311 -8.68 -0.59 -12.65
C THR A 311 -8.54 -0.85 -11.14
N ASN A 312 -9.42 -0.20 -10.36
CA ASN A 312 -9.60 -0.40 -8.93
C ASN A 312 -11.07 -0.12 -8.53
N CYS A 313 -11.39 -0.10 -7.23
CA CYS A 313 -12.77 0.11 -6.78
C CYS A 313 -13.24 1.58 -6.83
N LYS A 314 -12.38 2.54 -7.17
CA LYS A 314 -12.73 3.95 -7.40
C LYS A 314 -12.94 4.25 -8.87
N GLU A 315 -12.11 3.66 -9.74
CA GLU A 315 -12.16 3.85 -11.19
C GLU A 315 -11.93 2.52 -11.91
N ALA A 316 -12.72 2.24 -12.94
CA ALA A 316 -12.55 1.07 -13.78
C ALA A 316 -12.29 1.48 -15.23
N PHE A 317 -11.44 0.71 -15.91
CA PHE A 317 -11.05 0.94 -17.29
C PHE A 317 -11.31 -0.32 -18.10
N LEU A 318 -12.04 -0.18 -19.21
CA LEU A 318 -12.36 -1.27 -20.12
C LEU A 318 -11.85 -0.95 -21.52
N LEU A 319 -11.47 -1.99 -22.23
CA LEU A 319 -11.19 -1.95 -23.67
C LEU A 319 -12.32 -2.62 -24.42
N GLN A 320 -12.84 -1.93 -25.44
CA GLN A 320 -13.81 -2.45 -26.41
C GLN A 320 -13.45 -1.88 -27.78
N ASN A 321 -13.36 -2.74 -28.80
CA ASN A 321 -13.01 -2.33 -30.17
C ASN A 321 -11.76 -1.44 -30.27
N LYS A 322 -10.72 -1.72 -29.48
CA LYS A 322 -9.46 -0.94 -29.33
C LYS A 322 -9.64 0.45 -28.70
N GLU A 323 -10.82 0.80 -28.24
CA GLU A 323 -11.10 2.03 -27.53
C GLU A 323 -11.11 1.80 -26.01
N LYS A 324 -10.56 2.73 -25.25
CA LYS A 324 -10.54 2.69 -23.79
C LYS A 324 -11.67 3.56 -23.24
N PHE A 325 -12.44 2.96 -22.34
CA PHE A 325 -13.54 3.58 -21.61
C PHE A 325 -13.19 3.70 -20.13
N ALA A 326 -13.48 4.84 -19.54
CA ALA A 326 -13.30 5.08 -18.11
C ALA A 326 -14.66 5.13 -17.41
N PHE A 327 -14.71 4.48 -16.26
CA PHE A 327 -15.88 4.40 -15.40
C PHE A 327 -15.47 4.91 -14.02
N LYS A 328 -16.17 5.88 -13.48
CA LYS A 328 -15.90 6.46 -12.16
C LYS A 328 -17.01 6.08 -11.20
N LYS A 329 -16.63 5.64 -10.01
CA LYS A 329 -17.57 5.33 -8.93
C LYS A 329 -18.40 6.57 -8.59
N CYS A 330 -19.73 6.37 -8.42
CA CYS A 330 -20.68 7.40 -8.01
C CYS A 330 -20.50 7.84 -6.55
#